data_2c25d8e3278f3342e17c0663ac9d045a
#
_entry.id   2c25d8e3278f3342e17c0663ac9d045a
#
_cell.length_a   1.000
_cell.length_b   1.000
_cell.length_c   1.000
_cell.angle_alpha   90.00
_cell.angle_beta   90.00
_cell.angle_gamma   90.00
#
_symmetry.space_group_name_H-M   'P 1'
#
loop_
_entity.id
_entity.type
_entity.pdbx_description
1 polymer ?
#
loop_
_entity_poly.entity_id
_entity_poly.type
_entity_poly.pdbx_seq_one_letter_code
_entity_poly.pdbx_strand_id
1 'polypeptide(L)'
;MNYYSLNKYLKNTFGEKVYKISLNGNMTCPNRDGTLGTRGCIFCSRGGSGEFASDALLPVHEQIDQAKLRIKKKSDCKKFIAYFQPFTNTYAPVEYLEKIFTDAISEPDIVALSIATRPDCLGNNVLGLLEKLNKIKPVWVELGLQTIHEKSADYIRRMYPLSVYDSATENLHKIGINVITHIILGLPNESKEMMLESVKYAGSKTDGIKLQLLHVLKNTDLCDDYESGKFDVLSMEDYIDILCDCVEVLPENVVIHRLTGDGDKKLLVAPMWSADKKRVLNSINREFAKRDISQGRKAK
;
A
#
# COMPACT_ATOMS: atom_id res chain seq x y z
N MET A 1 4.92 19.35 10.73
CA MET A 1 4.28 18.02 10.84
C MET A 1 5.21 17.15 11.65
N ASN A 2 4.74 16.62 12.76
CA ASN A 2 5.55 15.85 13.71
C ASN A 2 5.48 14.33 13.42
N TYR A 3 5.51 13.94 12.14
CA TYR A 3 5.62 12.53 11.76
C TYR A 3 6.61 12.32 10.60
N TYR A 4 7.16 11.10 10.50
CA TYR A 4 8.14 10.72 9.50
C TYR A 4 7.45 10.35 8.18
N SER A 5 7.16 11.36 7.38
CA SER A 5 6.48 11.18 6.10
C SER A 5 7.40 10.62 5.02
N LEU A 6 6.83 9.88 4.05
CA LEU A 6 7.56 9.40 2.86
C LEU A 6 8.30 10.54 2.13
N ASN A 7 7.70 11.72 2.02
CA ASN A 7 8.36 12.86 1.38
C ASN A 7 9.63 13.31 2.14
N LYS A 8 9.61 13.31 3.47
CA LYS A 8 10.78 13.61 4.30
C LYS A 8 11.84 12.53 4.13
N TYR A 9 11.46 11.25 4.19
CA TYR A 9 12.35 10.12 3.95
C TYR A 9 13.03 10.22 2.58
N LEU A 10 12.27 10.43 1.50
CA LEU A 10 12.80 10.52 0.15
C LEU A 10 13.78 11.67 -0.05
N LYS A 11 13.48 12.84 0.51
CA LYS A 11 14.40 13.99 0.46
C LYS A 11 15.71 13.72 1.20
N ASN A 12 15.63 13.07 2.36
CA ASN A 12 16.82 12.73 3.14
C ASN A 12 17.67 11.67 2.42
N THR A 13 17.04 10.68 1.76
CA THR A 13 17.73 9.56 1.11
C THR A 13 18.29 9.93 -0.26
N PHE A 14 17.52 10.66 -1.08
CA PHE A 14 17.88 10.94 -2.47
C PHE A 14 18.26 12.40 -2.74
N GLY A 15 18.24 13.27 -1.72
CA GLY A 15 18.64 14.68 -1.82
C GLY A 15 17.62 15.59 -2.48
N GLU A 16 16.59 15.05 -3.12
CA GLU A 16 15.58 15.79 -3.87
C GLU A 16 14.20 15.14 -3.79
N LYS A 17 13.21 15.78 -4.40
CA LYS A 17 11.86 15.24 -4.50
C LYS A 17 11.83 14.04 -5.45
N VAL A 18 11.24 12.95 -5.00
CA VAL A 18 11.05 11.72 -5.79
C VAL A 18 9.56 11.41 -5.90
N TYR A 19 9.10 11.04 -7.09
CA TYR A 19 7.72 10.61 -7.31
C TYR A 19 7.64 9.09 -7.52
N LYS A 20 6.61 8.49 -6.93
CA LYS A 20 6.26 7.09 -7.22
C LYS A 20 5.38 7.05 -8.46
N ILE A 21 5.79 6.27 -9.48
CA ILE A 21 5.05 6.04 -10.72
C ILE A 21 4.48 4.63 -10.72
N SER A 22 3.16 4.51 -10.94
CA SER A 22 2.46 3.22 -10.91
C SER A 22 2.57 2.50 -12.24
N LEU A 23 3.14 1.31 -12.19
CA LEU A 23 3.34 0.40 -13.32
C LEU A 23 2.45 -0.83 -13.17
N ASN A 24 2.15 -1.47 -14.28
CA ASN A 24 1.38 -2.70 -14.34
C ASN A 24 2.27 -3.82 -14.88
N GLY A 25 2.52 -4.85 -14.06
CA GLY A 25 3.30 -6.02 -14.44
C GLY A 25 2.49 -7.12 -15.12
N ASN A 26 1.23 -6.88 -15.47
CA ASN A 26 0.32 -7.85 -16.07
C ASN A 26 0.16 -9.15 -15.24
N MET A 27 0.26 -9.05 -13.91
CA MET A 27 0.02 -10.17 -13.00
C MET A 27 -1.46 -10.31 -12.70
N THR A 28 -1.81 -11.48 -12.17
CA THR A 28 -3.09 -11.76 -11.53
C THR A 28 -2.94 -11.87 -10.00
N CYS A 29 -3.87 -12.52 -9.35
CA CYS A 29 -3.85 -12.77 -7.92
C CYS A 29 -4.39 -14.18 -7.64
N PRO A 30 -3.76 -14.97 -6.74
CA PRO A 30 -4.24 -16.32 -6.40
C PRO A 30 -5.67 -16.34 -5.83
N ASN A 31 -6.16 -15.20 -5.29
CA ASN A 31 -7.56 -15.06 -4.89
C ASN A 31 -8.53 -14.87 -6.07
N ARG A 32 -8.04 -14.83 -7.32
CA ARG A 32 -8.87 -14.54 -8.52
C ARG A 32 -8.78 -15.58 -9.61
N ASP A 33 -7.68 -16.28 -9.72
CA ASP A 33 -7.42 -17.22 -10.82
C ASP A 33 -7.82 -18.67 -10.52
N GLY A 34 -8.42 -18.91 -9.37
CA GLY A 34 -8.86 -20.24 -8.92
C GLY A 34 -7.88 -20.95 -8.02
N THR A 35 -6.65 -20.44 -7.82
CA THR A 35 -5.65 -21.09 -6.96
C THR A 35 -6.09 -21.11 -5.50
N LEU A 36 -6.52 -19.95 -4.96
CA LEU A 36 -7.11 -19.83 -3.62
C LEU A 36 -8.58 -19.45 -3.68
N GLY A 37 -9.00 -18.74 -4.71
CA GLY A 37 -10.35 -18.28 -4.91
C GLY A 37 -10.55 -17.60 -6.26
N THR A 38 -11.80 -17.34 -6.62
CA THR A 38 -12.15 -16.74 -7.93
C THR A 38 -12.67 -15.30 -7.81
N ARG A 39 -13.05 -14.86 -6.59
CA ARG A 39 -13.75 -13.58 -6.36
C ARG A 39 -12.82 -12.45 -5.91
N GLY A 40 -11.60 -12.76 -5.48
CA GLY A 40 -10.68 -11.77 -4.90
C GLY A 40 -11.05 -11.38 -3.47
N CYS A 41 -10.29 -10.45 -2.89
CA CYS A 41 -10.66 -9.81 -1.63
C CYS A 41 -11.96 -9.05 -1.80
N ILE A 42 -12.80 -9.03 -0.75
CA ILE A 42 -14.17 -8.51 -0.81
C ILE A 42 -14.25 -7.02 -1.27
N PHE A 43 -13.22 -6.24 -0.96
CA PHE A 43 -13.11 -4.80 -1.27
C PHE A 43 -12.38 -4.51 -2.59
N CYS A 44 -11.78 -5.54 -3.23
CA CYS A 44 -10.86 -5.31 -4.33
C CYS A 44 -11.60 -5.16 -5.66
N SER A 45 -11.45 -4.02 -6.32
CA SER A 45 -12.01 -3.75 -7.64
C SER A 45 -11.53 -4.74 -8.72
N ARG A 46 -12.17 -4.74 -9.89
CA ARG A 46 -11.69 -5.54 -11.04
C ARG A 46 -10.29 -5.17 -11.49
N GLY A 47 -9.87 -3.92 -11.28
CA GLY A 47 -8.52 -3.42 -11.59
C GLY A 47 -7.44 -3.83 -10.59
N GLY A 48 -7.76 -4.61 -9.55
CA GLY A 48 -6.78 -5.06 -8.56
C GLY A 48 -6.10 -3.91 -7.81
N SER A 49 -6.85 -2.83 -7.50
CA SER A 49 -6.33 -1.57 -6.91
C SER A 49 -5.33 -0.81 -7.80
N GLY A 50 -5.37 -1.06 -9.12
CA GLY A 50 -4.45 -0.50 -10.09
C GLY A 50 -5.08 0.48 -11.08
N GLU A 51 -6.19 1.14 -10.73
CA GLU A 51 -6.93 2.06 -11.61
C GLU A 51 -6.09 3.24 -12.13
N PHE A 52 -4.99 3.54 -11.45
CA PHE A 52 -4.05 4.61 -11.83
C PHE A 52 -2.75 4.09 -12.49
N ALA A 53 -2.61 2.77 -12.62
CA ALA A 53 -1.44 2.17 -13.26
C ALA A 53 -1.48 2.38 -14.78
N SER A 54 -0.33 2.22 -15.41
CA SER A 54 -0.22 2.25 -16.86
C SER A 54 -0.86 1.00 -17.48
N ASP A 55 -1.09 1.03 -18.81
CA ASP A 55 -1.62 -0.11 -19.54
C ASP A 55 -0.65 -1.30 -19.46
N ALA A 56 -1.16 -2.46 -19.04
CA ALA A 56 -0.39 -3.70 -18.90
C ALA A 56 0.19 -4.23 -20.22
N LEU A 57 -0.39 -3.86 -21.35
CA LEU A 57 0.07 -4.29 -22.68
C LEU A 57 1.32 -3.55 -23.16
N LEU A 58 1.67 -2.43 -22.53
CA LEU A 58 2.84 -1.65 -22.88
C LEU A 58 4.12 -2.25 -22.24
N PRO A 59 5.25 -2.24 -22.95
CA PRO A 59 6.55 -2.50 -22.34
C PRO A 59 6.82 -1.60 -21.13
N VAL A 60 7.60 -2.07 -20.17
CA VAL A 60 7.86 -1.36 -18.90
C VAL A 60 8.44 0.04 -19.13
N HIS A 61 9.40 0.19 -20.06
CA HIS A 61 10.00 1.48 -20.38
C HIS A 61 8.97 2.48 -20.94
N GLU A 62 8.03 2.05 -21.77
CA GLU A 62 6.96 2.91 -22.29
C GLU A 62 5.98 3.33 -21.18
N GLN A 63 5.65 2.41 -20.26
CA GLN A 63 4.85 2.75 -19.09
C GLN A 63 5.52 3.82 -18.24
N ILE A 64 6.84 3.71 -18.02
CA ILE A 64 7.65 4.67 -17.28
C ILE A 64 7.63 6.03 -17.97
N ASP A 65 7.86 6.07 -19.27
CA ASP A 65 7.88 7.33 -20.03
C ASP A 65 6.53 8.04 -20.02
N GLN A 66 5.44 7.31 -20.22
CA GLN A 66 4.09 7.87 -20.12
C GLN A 66 3.78 8.40 -18.71
N ALA A 67 4.21 7.70 -17.67
CA ALA A 67 4.02 8.14 -16.30
C ALA A 67 4.86 9.39 -15.99
N LYS A 68 6.11 9.45 -16.45
CA LYS A 68 6.98 10.65 -16.35
C LYS A 68 6.33 11.87 -17.04
N LEU A 69 5.78 11.70 -18.24
CA LEU A 69 5.11 12.78 -18.97
C LEU A 69 3.89 13.34 -18.19
N ARG A 70 3.12 12.46 -17.53
CA ARG A 70 2.00 12.87 -16.67
C ARG A 70 2.46 13.68 -15.45
N ILE A 71 3.62 13.35 -14.88
CA ILE A 71 4.18 14.05 -13.72
C ILE A 71 4.83 15.39 -14.14
N LYS A 72 5.53 15.46 -15.28
CA LYS A 72 6.14 16.71 -15.79
C LYS A 72 5.13 17.85 -15.92
N LYS A 73 3.86 17.55 -16.16
CA LYS A 73 2.79 18.58 -16.17
C LYS A 73 2.52 19.22 -14.81
N LYS A 74 3.01 18.63 -13.72
CA LYS A 74 2.73 19.04 -12.33
C LYS A 74 3.98 19.35 -11.50
N SER A 75 5.14 18.91 -11.95
CA SER A 75 6.40 19.02 -11.19
C SER A 75 7.62 18.77 -12.10
N ASP A 76 8.71 19.50 -11.85
CA ASP A 76 10.02 19.30 -12.49
C ASP A 76 10.86 18.18 -11.87
N CYS A 77 10.20 17.19 -11.25
CA CYS A 77 10.86 16.07 -10.63
C CYS A 77 11.65 15.23 -11.64
N LYS A 78 12.90 14.86 -11.28
CA LYS A 78 13.82 14.11 -12.13
C LYS A 78 14.03 12.67 -11.68
N LYS A 79 13.66 12.32 -10.43
CA LYS A 79 13.84 10.98 -9.84
C LYS A 79 12.50 10.32 -9.54
N PHE A 80 12.42 9.03 -9.83
CA PHE A 80 11.19 8.28 -9.69
C PHE A 80 11.42 6.94 -9.00
N ILE A 81 10.38 6.43 -8.35
CA ILE A 81 10.29 5.05 -7.86
C ILE A 81 9.36 4.30 -8.80
N ALA A 82 9.85 3.23 -9.41
CA ALA A 82 9.02 2.32 -10.19
C ALA A 82 8.17 1.47 -9.23
N TYR A 83 6.85 1.62 -9.29
CA TYR A 83 5.93 0.96 -8.36
C TYR A 83 5.00 0.01 -9.11
N PHE A 84 5.24 -1.28 -8.99
CA PHE A 84 4.32 -2.31 -9.46
C PHE A 84 3.19 -2.47 -8.45
N GLN A 85 2.00 -2.00 -8.83
CA GLN A 85 0.88 -1.84 -7.91
C GLN A 85 -0.26 -2.83 -8.11
N PRO A 86 -0.81 -3.05 -9.35
CA PRO A 86 -2.00 -3.88 -9.53
C PRO A 86 -1.78 -5.33 -9.12
N PHE A 87 -2.76 -5.92 -8.46
CA PHE A 87 -2.78 -7.35 -8.10
C PHE A 87 -1.61 -7.80 -7.22
N THR A 88 -0.98 -8.95 -7.56
CA THR A 88 0.08 -9.59 -6.77
C THR A 88 1.35 -9.66 -7.61
N ASN A 89 2.24 -8.68 -7.46
CA ASN A 89 3.35 -8.45 -8.40
C ASN A 89 4.57 -9.38 -8.23
N THR A 90 4.46 -10.43 -7.42
CA THR A 90 5.43 -11.52 -7.36
C THR A 90 4.79 -12.87 -7.76
N TYR A 91 3.56 -12.84 -8.24
CA TYR A 91 2.81 -14.03 -8.61
C TYR A 91 2.91 -14.27 -10.13
N ALA A 92 4.10 -14.64 -10.56
CA ALA A 92 4.44 -15.02 -11.92
C ALA A 92 5.73 -15.88 -11.93
N PRO A 93 6.10 -16.54 -13.05
CA PRO A 93 7.39 -17.19 -13.20
C PRO A 93 8.54 -16.22 -12.93
N VAL A 94 9.58 -16.68 -12.22
CA VAL A 94 10.67 -15.81 -11.76
C VAL A 94 11.44 -15.16 -12.93
N GLU A 95 11.55 -15.84 -14.05
CA GLU A 95 12.19 -15.34 -15.28
C GLU A 95 11.43 -14.13 -15.84
N TYR A 96 10.10 -14.17 -15.78
CA TYR A 96 9.27 -13.04 -16.19
C TYR A 96 9.43 -11.86 -15.23
N LEU A 97 9.43 -12.13 -13.92
CA LEU A 97 9.66 -11.10 -12.87
C LEU A 97 11.04 -10.47 -13.05
N GLU A 98 12.09 -11.28 -13.25
CA GLU A 98 13.45 -10.78 -13.49
C GLU A 98 13.51 -9.83 -14.68
N LYS A 99 12.87 -10.20 -15.78
CA LYS A 99 12.81 -9.35 -16.98
C LYS A 99 12.19 -7.98 -16.67
N ILE A 100 10.96 -7.94 -16.19
CA ILE A 100 10.23 -6.67 -16.01
C ILE A 100 10.80 -5.79 -14.90
N PHE A 101 11.33 -6.39 -13.84
CA PHE A 101 11.95 -5.63 -12.76
C PHE A 101 13.32 -5.11 -13.16
N THR A 102 14.10 -5.88 -13.93
CA THR A 102 15.38 -5.43 -14.50
C THR A 102 15.15 -4.31 -15.49
N ASP A 103 14.16 -4.42 -16.38
CA ASP A 103 13.79 -3.35 -17.31
C ASP A 103 13.47 -2.06 -16.54
N ALA A 104 12.67 -2.14 -15.47
CA ALA A 104 12.31 -0.98 -14.68
C ALA A 104 13.51 -0.37 -13.91
N ILE A 105 14.33 -1.20 -13.27
CA ILE A 105 15.43 -0.73 -12.40
C ILE A 105 16.62 -0.20 -13.21
N SER A 106 16.73 -0.60 -14.47
CA SER A 106 17.79 -0.17 -15.39
C SER A 106 17.58 1.27 -15.89
N GLU A 107 16.37 1.79 -15.81
CA GLU A 107 16.08 3.17 -16.21
C GLU A 107 16.87 4.17 -15.36
N PRO A 108 17.59 5.14 -15.97
CA PRO A 108 18.48 6.05 -15.25
C PRO A 108 17.79 6.88 -14.16
N ASP A 109 16.55 7.32 -14.44
CA ASP A 109 15.77 8.17 -13.53
C ASP A 109 15.04 7.40 -12.44
N ILE A 110 15.03 6.07 -12.51
CA ILE A 110 14.47 5.21 -11.45
C ILE A 110 15.51 5.03 -10.36
N VAL A 111 15.20 5.49 -9.16
CA VAL A 111 16.11 5.44 -7.99
C VAL A 111 15.80 4.31 -7.04
N ALA A 112 14.62 3.72 -7.13
CA ALA A 112 14.20 2.55 -6.34
C ALA A 112 13.08 1.79 -7.04
N LEU A 113 12.93 0.52 -6.69
CA LEU A 113 11.83 -0.35 -7.09
C LEU A 113 10.91 -0.58 -5.89
N SER A 114 9.59 -0.50 -6.08
CA SER A 114 8.58 -0.81 -5.07
C SER A 114 7.60 -1.82 -5.64
N ILE A 115 7.35 -2.92 -4.91
CA ILE A 115 6.59 -4.07 -5.41
C ILE A 115 5.49 -4.39 -4.41
N ALA A 116 4.22 -4.15 -4.80
CA ALA A 116 3.07 -4.55 -3.99
C ALA A 116 2.74 -6.02 -4.23
N THR A 117 2.65 -6.78 -3.16
CA THR A 117 2.38 -8.21 -3.26
C THR A 117 1.69 -8.76 -2.02
N ARG A 118 1.36 -10.05 -2.09
CA ARG A 118 0.87 -10.85 -0.96
C ARG A 118 2.05 -11.53 -0.26
N PRO A 119 2.01 -11.66 1.07
CA PRO A 119 3.06 -12.36 1.82
C PRO A 119 3.28 -13.82 1.40
N ASP A 120 2.20 -14.51 1.02
CA ASP A 120 2.23 -15.93 0.58
C ASP A 120 2.76 -16.14 -0.86
N CYS A 121 3.12 -15.06 -1.56
CA CYS A 121 3.70 -15.10 -2.91
C CYS A 121 5.19 -14.73 -2.93
N LEU A 122 5.93 -15.03 -1.88
CA LEU A 122 7.36 -14.74 -1.70
C LEU A 122 8.18 -16.04 -1.51
N GLY A 123 8.13 -16.92 -2.53
CA GLY A 123 8.95 -18.14 -2.53
C GLY A 123 10.45 -17.84 -2.64
N ASN A 124 11.31 -18.84 -2.35
CA ASN A 124 12.76 -18.69 -2.30
C ASN A 124 13.36 -18.11 -3.59
N ASN A 125 12.86 -18.52 -4.77
CA ASN A 125 13.33 -18.00 -6.05
C ASN A 125 13.03 -16.50 -6.20
N VAL A 126 11.85 -16.05 -5.74
CA VAL A 126 11.48 -14.64 -5.73
C VAL A 126 12.36 -13.87 -4.75
N LEU A 127 12.58 -14.38 -3.53
CA LEU A 127 13.46 -13.73 -2.55
C LEU A 127 14.89 -13.58 -3.10
N GLY A 128 15.43 -14.61 -3.75
CA GLY A 128 16.75 -14.54 -4.40
C GLY A 128 16.82 -13.50 -5.52
N LEU A 129 15.77 -13.38 -6.34
CA LEU A 129 15.67 -12.32 -7.34
C LEU A 129 15.64 -10.93 -6.70
N LEU A 130 14.81 -10.73 -5.68
CA LEU A 130 14.69 -9.45 -4.98
C LEU A 130 16.01 -9.04 -4.31
N GLU A 131 16.74 -9.99 -3.69
CA GLU A 131 18.07 -9.76 -3.14
C GLU A 131 19.08 -9.31 -4.21
N LYS A 132 19.08 -9.97 -5.37
CA LYS A 132 19.91 -9.60 -6.53
C LYS A 132 19.62 -8.17 -7.00
N LEU A 133 18.35 -7.81 -7.15
CA LEU A 133 17.92 -6.47 -7.59
C LEU A 133 18.26 -5.41 -6.55
N ASN A 134 18.13 -5.71 -5.25
CA ASN A 134 18.43 -4.79 -4.17
C ASN A 134 19.92 -4.39 -4.10
N LYS A 135 20.81 -5.21 -4.67
CA LYS A 135 22.25 -4.86 -4.83
C LYS A 135 22.49 -3.84 -5.96
N ILE A 136 21.52 -3.65 -6.86
CA ILE A 136 21.62 -2.68 -7.98
C ILE A 136 21.03 -1.33 -7.54
N LYS A 137 19.78 -1.31 -7.07
CA LYS A 137 19.10 -0.14 -6.50
C LYS A 137 18.16 -0.60 -5.38
N PRO A 138 17.82 0.26 -4.41
CA PRO A 138 16.92 -0.10 -3.32
C PRO A 138 15.61 -0.72 -3.80
N VAL A 139 15.26 -1.88 -3.25
CA VAL A 139 13.99 -2.57 -3.48
C VAL A 139 13.15 -2.50 -2.21
N TRP A 140 11.90 -2.13 -2.36
CA TRP A 140 10.90 -2.15 -1.30
C TRP A 140 9.79 -3.13 -1.64
N VAL A 141 9.35 -3.90 -0.66
CA VAL A 141 8.21 -4.80 -0.81
C VAL A 141 7.04 -4.27 0.02
N GLU A 142 5.90 -4.08 -0.62
CA GLU A 142 4.69 -3.60 0.02
C GLU A 142 3.74 -4.78 0.27
N LEU A 143 3.55 -5.14 1.53
CA LEU A 143 2.75 -6.29 1.95
C LEU A 143 1.33 -5.90 2.36
N GLY A 144 0.36 -6.58 1.81
CA GLY A 144 -1.05 -6.38 2.14
C GLY A 144 -1.45 -7.16 3.39
N LEU A 145 -1.17 -6.68 4.60
CA LEU A 145 -1.63 -7.29 5.85
C LEU A 145 -3.11 -7.00 6.12
N GLN A 146 -3.51 -5.75 5.96
CA GLN A 146 -4.84 -5.16 6.13
C GLN A 146 -5.31 -5.10 7.59
N THR A 147 -5.26 -6.20 8.33
CA THR A 147 -5.60 -6.36 9.76
C THR A 147 -4.88 -7.57 10.34
N ILE A 148 -4.72 -7.61 11.67
CA ILE A 148 -4.22 -8.79 12.40
C ILE A 148 -5.34 -9.71 12.89
N HIS A 149 -6.59 -9.24 12.87
CA HIS A 149 -7.74 -9.96 13.42
C HIS A 149 -8.26 -11.00 12.42
N GLU A 150 -8.17 -12.29 12.77
CA GLU A 150 -8.50 -13.38 11.85
C GLU A 150 -9.95 -13.32 11.36
N LYS A 151 -10.92 -12.95 12.23
CA LYS A 151 -12.32 -12.81 11.81
C LYS A 151 -12.50 -11.75 10.71
N SER A 152 -11.81 -10.63 10.84
CA SER A 152 -11.80 -9.59 9.80
C SER A 152 -11.03 -10.05 8.56
N ALA A 153 -9.92 -10.75 8.73
CA ALA A 153 -9.13 -11.33 7.65
C ALA A 153 -9.93 -12.34 6.82
N ASP A 154 -10.71 -13.19 7.46
CA ASP A 154 -11.63 -14.14 6.82
C ASP A 154 -12.75 -13.40 6.07
N TYR A 155 -13.37 -12.40 6.70
CA TYR A 155 -14.41 -11.59 6.08
C TYR A 155 -13.93 -10.89 4.81
N ILE A 156 -12.70 -10.32 4.85
CA ILE A 156 -12.12 -9.66 3.67
C ILE A 156 -11.51 -10.64 2.67
N ARG A 157 -11.53 -11.94 2.96
CA ARG A 157 -10.92 -12.99 2.13
C ARG A 157 -9.42 -12.78 1.91
N ARG A 158 -8.69 -12.50 2.98
CA ARG A 158 -7.23 -12.38 2.93
C ARG A 158 -6.57 -13.68 2.49
N MET A 159 -7.10 -14.85 2.92
CA MET A 159 -6.75 -16.21 2.50
C MET A 159 -5.32 -16.63 2.88
N TYR A 160 -4.71 -16.03 3.88
CA TYR A 160 -3.49 -16.49 4.54
C TYR A 160 -3.50 -16.08 6.02
N PRO A 161 -2.94 -16.90 6.93
CA PRO A 161 -2.87 -16.59 8.36
C PRO A 161 -1.79 -15.53 8.65
N LEU A 162 -1.87 -14.89 9.82
CA LEU A 162 -0.94 -13.85 10.25
C LEU A 162 0.53 -14.32 10.24
N SER A 163 0.79 -15.58 10.60
CA SER A 163 2.14 -16.16 10.61
C SER A 163 2.86 -16.12 9.23
N VAL A 164 2.10 -16.13 8.13
CA VAL A 164 2.68 -16.00 6.77
C VAL A 164 3.20 -14.59 6.54
N TYR A 165 2.49 -13.56 7.04
CA TYR A 165 3.00 -12.18 7.01
C TYR A 165 4.28 -12.05 7.86
N ASP A 166 4.31 -12.64 9.06
CA ASP A 166 5.49 -12.61 9.92
C ASP A 166 6.71 -13.22 9.23
N SER A 167 6.55 -14.43 8.71
CA SER A 167 7.63 -15.13 7.98
C SER A 167 8.11 -14.36 6.76
N ALA A 168 7.18 -13.77 5.99
CA ALA A 168 7.53 -12.95 4.83
C ALA A 168 8.35 -11.72 5.21
N THR A 169 7.93 -11.00 6.25
CA THR A 169 8.63 -9.82 6.76
C THR A 169 10.04 -10.17 7.25
N GLU A 170 10.17 -11.23 8.05
CA GLU A 170 11.47 -11.71 8.52
C GLU A 170 12.41 -12.10 7.37
N ASN A 171 11.90 -12.81 6.36
CA ASN A 171 12.72 -13.24 5.22
C ASN A 171 13.15 -12.06 4.36
N LEU A 172 12.30 -11.04 4.16
CA LEU A 172 12.66 -9.82 3.45
C LEU A 172 13.74 -9.03 4.21
N HIS A 173 13.62 -8.88 5.52
CA HIS A 173 14.62 -8.21 6.35
C HIS A 173 15.97 -8.94 6.35
N LYS A 174 15.98 -10.29 6.37
CA LYS A 174 17.24 -11.09 6.28
C LYS A 174 18.04 -10.79 5.03
N ILE A 175 17.39 -10.41 3.92
CA ILE A 175 18.04 -10.03 2.66
C ILE A 175 18.15 -8.51 2.46
N GLY A 176 17.92 -7.71 3.52
CA GLY A 176 18.09 -6.25 3.53
C GLY A 176 17.04 -5.47 2.75
N ILE A 177 15.84 -6.02 2.57
CA ILE A 177 14.74 -5.35 1.87
C ILE A 177 13.81 -4.67 2.87
N ASN A 178 13.52 -3.39 2.61
CA ASN A 178 12.55 -2.62 3.39
C ASN A 178 11.12 -3.09 3.09
N VAL A 179 10.38 -3.33 4.17
CA VAL A 179 8.98 -3.77 4.13
C VAL A 179 8.05 -2.59 4.40
N ILE A 180 7.05 -2.41 3.54
CA ILE A 180 5.98 -1.44 3.74
C ILE A 180 4.67 -2.20 3.95
N THR A 181 4.04 -2.03 5.09
CA THR A 181 2.80 -2.73 5.42
C THR A 181 1.58 -1.89 5.09
N HIS A 182 0.60 -2.51 4.46
CA HIS A 182 -0.70 -1.91 4.20
C HIS A 182 -1.69 -2.33 5.30
N ILE A 183 -2.29 -1.36 5.98
CA ILE A 183 -3.39 -1.51 6.94
C ILE A 183 -4.61 -0.78 6.41
N ILE A 184 -5.79 -1.40 6.55
CA ILE A 184 -7.07 -0.76 6.25
C ILE A 184 -7.76 -0.38 7.55
N LEU A 185 -8.10 0.89 7.69
CA LEU A 185 -8.88 1.42 8.82
C LEU A 185 -10.35 1.49 8.41
N GLY A 186 -11.22 1.08 9.32
CA GLY A 186 -12.67 1.05 9.12
C GLY A 186 -13.20 -0.23 8.48
N LEU A 187 -12.50 -1.37 8.66
CA LEU A 187 -13.04 -2.67 8.28
C LEU A 187 -14.32 -2.96 9.09
N PRO A 188 -15.33 -3.59 8.48
CA PRO A 188 -16.57 -3.95 9.17
C PRO A 188 -16.31 -4.73 10.47
N ASN A 189 -17.01 -4.34 11.54
CA ASN A 189 -16.93 -4.94 12.87
C ASN A 189 -15.56 -4.77 13.60
N GLU A 190 -14.66 -3.94 13.10
CA GLU A 190 -13.46 -3.54 13.85
C GLU A 190 -13.72 -2.30 14.70
N SER A 191 -13.45 -2.40 16.00
CA SER A 191 -13.42 -1.25 16.89
C SER A 191 -12.15 -0.41 16.67
N LYS A 192 -12.13 0.80 17.23
CA LYS A 192 -10.93 1.66 17.21
C LYS A 192 -9.72 0.95 17.84
N GLU A 193 -9.92 0.23 18.94
CA GLU A 193 -8.87 -0.52 19.64
C GLU A 193 -8.28 -1.61 18.74
N MET A 194 -9.11 -2.36 18.02
CA MET A 194 -8.68 -3.39 17.05
C MET A 194 -7.84 -2.78 15.92
N MET A 195 -8.25 -1.64 15.38
CA MET A 195 -7.47 -0.93 14.37
C MET A 195 -6.11 -0.48 14.92
N LEU A 196 -6.06 0.05 16.15
CA LEU A 196 -4.82 0.45 16.81
C LEU A 196 -3.90 -0.75 17.12
N GLU A 197 -4.44 -1.90 17.51
CA GLU A 197 -3.68 -3.13 17.69
C GLU A 197 -3.02 -3.55 16.38
N SER A 198 -3.74 -3.52 15.27
CA SER A 198 -3.20 -3.82 13.94
C SER A 198 -2.08 -2.86 13.54
N VAL A 199 -2.21 -1.57 13.84
CA VAL A 199 -1.19 -0.55 13.54
C VAL A 199 0.05 -0.73 14.43
N LYS A 200 -0.10 -0.99 15.73
CA LYS A 200 1.02 -1.27 16.65
C LYS A 200 1.79 -2.51 16.21
N TYR A 201 1.06 -3.58 15.91
CA TYR A 201 1.66 -4.83 15.46
C TYR A 201 2.47 -4.63 14.17
N ALA A 202 1.87 -4.03 13.15
CA ALA A 202 2.57 -3.73 11.91
C ALA A 202 3.77 -2.81 12.15
N GLY A 203 3.61 -1.75 12.97
CA GLY A 203 4.65 -0.80 13.30
C GLY A 203 5.87 -1.41 13.97
N SER A 204 5.72 -2.51 14.72
CA SER A 204 6.84 -3.23 15.36
C SER A 204 7.65 -4.10 14.38
N LYS A 205 7.16 -4.31 13.16
CA LYS A 205 7.72 -5.27 12.18
C LYS A 205 8.03 -4.67 10.81
N THR A 206 7.77 -3.40 10.58
CA THR A 206 7.84 -2.78 9.25
C THR A 206 8.73 -1.54 9.24
N ASP A 207 9.31 -1.22 8.08
CA ASP A 207 10.08 0.02 7.87
C ASP A 207 9.18 1.17 7.43
N GLY A 208 8.05 0.85 6.84
CA GLY A 208 7.07 1.83 6.41
C GLY A 208 5.64 1.31 6.48
N ILE A 209 4.68 2.23 6.56
CA ILE A 209 3.27 1.87 6.69
C ILE A 209 2.38 2.74 5.80
N LYS A 210 1.32 2.12 5.26
CA LYS A 210 0.21 2.82 4.63
C LYS A 210 -1.04 2.63 5.48
N LEU A 211 -1.54 3.71 6.07
CA LEU A 211 -2.82 3.76 6.76
C LEU A 211 -3.89 4.13 5.72
N GLN A 212 -4.67 3.16 5.32
CA GLN A 212 -5.65 3.33 4.25
C GLN A 212 -7.06 3.33 4.82
N LEU A 213 -7.90 4.28 4.38
CA LEU A 213 -9.33 4.24 4.64
C LEU A 213 -9.97 3.12 3.81
N LEU A 214 -10.86 2.36 4.41
CA LEU A 214 -11.73 1.44 3.66
C LEU A 214 -12.56 2.23 2.64
N HIS A 215 -12.50 1.82 1.38
CA HIS A 215 -13.36 2.32 0.32
C HIS A 215 -14.33 1.22 -0.12
N VAL A 216 -15.60 1.55 -0.16
CA VAL A 216 -16.63 0.74 -0.80
C VAL A 216 -16.68 1.14 -2.28
N LEU A 217 -16.33 0.20 -3.15
CA LEU A 217 -16.24 0.42 -4.58
C LEU A 217 -17.33 -0.35 -5.32
N LYS A 218 -17.88 0.23 -6.39
CA LYS A 218 -18.86 -0.43 -7.26
C LYS A 218 -18.36 -1.79 -7.74
N ASN A 219 -19.27 -2.72 -7.93
CA ASN A 219 -19.01 -4.05 -8.45
C ASN A 219 -18.04 -4.88 -7.56
N THR A 220 -18.08 -4.67 -6.25
CA THR A 220 -17.41 -5.47 -5.24
C THR A 220 -18.45 -6.09 -4.29
N ASP A 221 -18.16 -7.26 -3.76
CA ASP A 221 -19.04 -7.90 -2.78
C ASP A 221 -19.18 -7.07 -1.49
N LEU A 222 -18.18 -6.25 -1.17
CA LEU A 222 -18.26 -5.28 -0.08
C LEU A 222 -19.33 -4.20 -0.35
N CYS A 223 -19.52 -3.83 -1.62
CA CYS A 223 -20.59 -2.89 -2.00
C CYS A 223 -21.98 -3.49 -1.74
N ASP A 224 -22.17 -4.76 -2.11
CA ASP A 224 -23.44 -5.47 -1.87
C ASP A 224 -23.72 -5.56 -0.36
N ASP A 225 -22.70 -5.84 0.46
CA ASP A 225 -22.84 -5.87 1.90
C ASP A 225 -23.17 -4.49 2.50
N TYR A 226 -22.56 -3.43 1.99
CA TYR A 226 -22.84 -2.05 2.40
C TYR A 226 -24.25 -1.62 2.01
N GLU A 227 -24.67 -1.85 0.77
CA GLU A 227 -26.00 -1.49 0.28
C GLU A 227 -27.13 -2.27 0.99
N SER A 228 -26.81 -3.48 1.48
CA SER A 228 -27.74 -4.26 2.32
C SER A 228 -27.75 -3.85 3.79
N GLY A 229 -26.99 -2.82 4.18
CA GLY A 229 -26.96 -2.28 5.55
C GLY A 229 -26.25 -3.17 6.58
N LYS A 230 -25.33 -4.03 6.17
CA LYS A 230 -24.59 -4.91 7.08
C LYS A 230 -23.53 -4.18 7.90
N PHE A 231 -23.07 -3.02 7.46
CA PHE A 231 -22.10 -2.18 8.18
C PHE A 231 -22.20 -0.72 7.73
N ASP A 232 -21.68 0.17 8.56
CA ASP A 232 -21.50 1.58 8.26
C ASP A 232 -20.03 1.90 7.99
N VAL A 233 -19.76 2.92 7.16
CA VAL A 233 -18.42 3.45 6.94
C VAL A 233 -18.11 4.55 7.96
N LEU A 234 -16.82 4.75 8.24
CA LEU A 234 -16.37 5.81 9.14
C LEU A 234 -16.77 7.20 8.64
N SER A 235 -17.18 8.08 9.56
CA SER A 235 -17.23 9.50 9.30
C SER A 235 -15.82 10.07 9.08
N MET A 236 -15.68 11.24 8.49
CA MET A 236 -14.37 11.89 8.32
C MET A 236 -13.75 12.25 9.69
N GLU A 237 -14.56 12.62 10.63
CA GLU A 237 -14.19 12.98 11.99
C GLU A 237 -13.64 11.77 12.74
N ASP A 238 -14.34 10.64 12.73
CA ASP A 238 -13.90 9.39 13.36
C ASP A 238 -12.62 8.85 12.73
N TYR A 239 -12.54 8.91 11.39
CA TYR A 239 -11.33 8.51 10.68
C TYR A 239 -10.11 9.33 11.10
N ILE A 240 -10.26 10.66 11.19
CA ILE A 240 -9.17 11.55 11.61
C ILE A 240 -8.79 11.31 13.07
N ASP A 241 -9.78 11.06 13.94
CA ASP A 241 -9.53 10.73 15.35
C ASP A 241 -8.70 9.44 15.48
N ILE A 242 -9.09 8.38 14.76
CA ILE A 242 -8.34 7.12 14.70
C ILE A 242 -6.91 7.34 14.15
N LEU A 243 -6.75 8.14 13.09
CA LEU A 243 -5.44 8.46 12.53
C LEU A 243 -4.52 9.18 13.53
N CYS A 244 -5.05 10.08 14.34
CA CYS A 244 -4.28 10.75 15.39
C CYS A 244 -3.65 9.71 16.32
N ASP A 245 -4.46 8.78 16.83
CA ASP A 245 -3.96 7.75 17.72
C ASP A 245 -3.01 6.76 16.99
N CYS A 246 -3.31 6.40 15.73
CA CYS A 246 -2.42 5.56 14.91
C CYS A 246 -1.01 6.17 14.79
N VAL A 247 -0.91 7.47 14.53
CA VAL A 247 0.40 8.15 14.40
C VAL A 247 1.14 8.16 15.73
N GLU A 248 0.46 8.38 16.85
CA GLU A 248 1.09 8.42 18.17
C GLU A 248 1.61 7.05 18.64
N VAL A 249 0.99 5.94 18.21
CA VAL A 249 1.43 4.58 18.58
C VAL A 249 2.49 3.99 17.64
N LEU A 250 2.73 4.60 16.48
CA LEU A 250 3.76 4.13 15.54
C LEU A 250 5.16 4.55 16.00
N PRO A 251 6.17 3.65 15.99
CA PRO A 251 7.56 4.01 16.27
C PRO A 251 8.06 5.15 15.37
N GLU A 252 8.92 6.03 15.89
CA GLU A 252 9.40 7.25 15.20
C GLU A 252 10.18 6.95 13.91
N ASN A 253 10.81 5.78 13.81
CA ASN A 253 11.57 5.32 12.65
C ASN A 253 10.71 4.77 11.51
N VAL A 254 9.44 4.44 11.75
CA VAL A 254 8.53 3.90 10.72
C VAL A 254 8.10 5.02 9.77
N VAL A 255 8.37 4.85 8.48
CA VAL A 255 8.01 5.84 7.46
C VAL A 255 6.52 5.74 7.13
N ILE A 256 5.77 6.83 7.33
CA ILE A 256 4.36 6.88 6.96
C ILE A 256 4.24 7.24 5.48
N HIS A 257 3.91 6.23 4.66
CA HIS A 257 3.78 6.36 3.21
C HIS A 257 2.45 7.00 2.79
N ARG A 258 1.40 6.80 3.58
CA ARG A 258 0.05 7.25 3.24
C ARG A 258 -0.82 7.35 4.50
N LEU A 259 -1.64 8.41 4.55
CA LEU A 259 -2.60 8.68 5.63
C LEU A 259 -4.07 8.62 5.14
N THR A 260 -4.34 8.17 3.92
CA THR A 260 -5.71 8.04 3.40
C THR A 260 -5.74 7.12 2.20
N GLY A 261 -6.91 6.63 1.83
CA GLY A 261 -7.12 5.86 0.61
C GLY A 261 -6.97 6.72 -0.67
N ASP A 262 -6.90 6.05 -1.80
CA ASP A 262 -6.81 6.67 -3.13
C ASP A 262 -7.63 5.80 -4.10
N GLY A 263 -8.95 5.86 -3.99
CA GLY A 263 -9.89 5.15 -4.86
C GLY A 263 -10.26 5.95 -6.10
N ASP A 264 -10.59 5.25 -7.19
CA ASP A 264 -11.16 5.90 -8.36
C ASP A 264 -12.54 6.48 -8.01
N LYS A 265 -12.69 7.79 -8.18
CA LYS A 265 -13.93 8.52 -7.89
C LYS A 265 -15.14 8.00 -8.67
N LYS A 266 -14.93 7.39 -9.85
CA LYS A 266 -15.99 6.81 -10.68
C LYS A 266 -16.55 5.52 -10.08
N LEU A 267 -15.70 4.80 -9.33
CA LEU A 267 -16.04 3.55 -8.67
C LEU A 267 -16.47 3.75 -7.20
N LEU A 268 -16.12 4.87 -6.58
CA LEU A 268 -16.39 5.11 -5.17
C LEU A 268 -17.88 5.21 -4.88
N VAL A 269 -18.36 4.39 -3.93
CA VAL A 269 -19.72 4.41 -3.38
C VAL A 269 -19.70 5.06 -1.99
N ALA A 270 -18.76 4.64 -1.12
CA ALA A 270 -18.64 5.17 0.24
C ALA A 270 -17.20 5.03 0.77
N PRO A 271 -16.79 5.87 1.71
CA PRO A 271 -17.44 7.11 2.13
C PRO A 271 -17.18 8.26 1.13
N MET A 272 -18.22 8.95 0.70
CA MET A 272 -18.13 9.99 -0.35
C MET A 272 -17.25 11.18 0.03
N TRP A 273 -17.08 11.47 1.33
CA TRP A 273 -16.18 12.56 1.76
C TRP A 273 -14.72 12.32 1.35
N SER A 274 -14.31 11.07 1.15
CA SER A 274 -12.94 10.70 0.75
C SER A 274 -12.61 11.08 -0.70
N ALA A 275 -13.60 11.36 -1.53
CA ALA A 275 -13.42 11.82 -2.91
C ALA A 275 -12.72 13.20 -3.00
N ASP A 276 -12.81 14.04 -1.97
CA ASP A 276 -12.07 15.30 -1.86
C ASP A 276 -10.78 15.13 -1.05
N LYS A 277 -9.79 14.51 -1.66
CA LYS A 277 -8.49 14.23 -1.04
C LYS A 277 -7.80 15.48 -0.46
N LYS A 278 -7.97 16.64 -1.11
CA LYS A 278 -7.37 17.91 -0.63
C LYS A 278 -8.02 18.35 0.68
N ARG A 279 -9.35 18.29 0.77
CA ARG A 279 -10.10 18.58 2.00
C ARG A 279 -9.70 17.63 3.13
N VAL A 280 -9.64 16.32 2.84
CA VAL A 280 -9.26 15.29 3.82
C VAL A 280 -7.86 15.57 4.39
N LEU A 281 -6.85 15.74 3.53
CA LEU A 281 -5.48 16.01 3.96
C LEU A 281 -5.35 17.32 4.75
N ASN A 282 -6.06 18.37 4.35
CA ASN A 282 -6.09 19.64 5.10
C ASN A 282 -6.73 19.46 6.46
N SER A 283 -7.80 18.67 6.58
CA SER A 283 -8.46 18.39 7.87
C SER A 283 -7.58 17.56 8.78
N ILE A 284 -6.88 16.53 8.25
CA ILE A 284 -5.88 15.75 8.99
C ILE A 284 -4.79 16.68 9.54
N ASN A 285 -4.20 17.50 8.70
CA ASN A 285 -3.11 18.40 9.10
C ASN A 285 -3.55 19.41 10.17
N ARG A 286 -4.77 19.95 10.05
CA ARG A 286 -5.36 20.87 11.04
C ARG A 286 -5.55 20.18 12.39
N GLU A 287 -6.09 18.96 12.39
CA GLU A 287 -6.32 18.23 13.64
C GLU A 287 -5.03 17.77 14.29
N PHE A 288 -4.03 17.35 13.49
CA PHE A 288 -2.68 17.04 13.98
C PHE A 288 -2.03 18.25 14.66
N ALA A 289 -2.15 19.44 14.06
CA ALA A 289 -1.64 20.67 14.66
C ALA A 289 -2.40 21.05 15.94
N LYS A 290 -3.73 20.95 15.94
CA LYS A 290 -4.59 21.29 17.07
C LYS A 290 -4.32 20.40 18.29
N ARG A 291 -4.09 19.10 18.08
CA ARG A 291 -3.82 18.12 19.14
C ARG A 291 -2.33 17.95 19.45
N ASP A 292 -1.45 18.69 18.77
CA ASP A 292 0.00 18.54 18.86
C ASP A 292 0.43 17.07 18.68
N ILE A 293 -0.09 16.39 17.64
CA ILE A 293 0.19 14.99 17.37
C ILE A 293 1.66 14.80 17.02
N SER A 294 2.32 13.87 17.71
CA SER A 294 3.72 13.48 17.45
C SER A 294 3.83 11.97 17.36
N GLN A 295 4.47 11.52 16.28
CA GLN A 295 4.74 10.08 16.07
C GLN A 295 5.63 9.55 17.21
N GLY A 296 5.30 8.36 17.69
CA GLY A 296 6.05 7.69 18.76
C GLY A 296 5.67 8.11 20.18
N ARG A 297 4.86 9.15 20.38
CA ARG A 297 4.49 9.62 21.71
C ARG A 297 3.90 8.52 22.60
N LYS A 298 3.17 7.57 22.02
CA LYS A 298 2.55 6.42 22.70
C LYS A 298 3.13 5.07 22.26
N ALA A 299 4.23 5.07 21.50
CA ALA A 299 4.95 3.87 21.12
C ALA A 299 5.74 3.37 22.34
N LYS A 300 5.22 2.35 23.03
CA LYS A 300 5.90 1.64 24.13
C LYS A 300 6.03 0.18 23.78
#